data_98f8e432759e281906af5b6c2ed0dd77
#
_entry.id   98f8e432759e281906af5b6c2ed0dd77
#
_cell.length_a   1.000
_cell.length_b   1.000
_cell.length_c   1.000
_cell.angle_alpha   90.00
_cell.angle_beta   90.00
_cell.angle_gamma   90.00
#
_symmetry.space_group_name_H-M   'P 1'
#
loop_
_entity.id
_entity.type
_entity.pdbx_description
1 polymer ?
#
loop_
_entity_poly.entity_id
_entity_poly.type
_entity_poly.pdbx_seq_one_letter_code
_entity_poly.pdbx_strand_id
1 'polypeptide(L)'
;MKAPAYLSFAVVALAAVVYLAPASGRAHEEAAPIFGIKIPPGYRDWKLISVAHEEGTLNDLRALLGNDVAIKAYREGKLPFPDGTIIARLAWSYVPSEENNKAFGRSQSFVAGAATNVQFMVKDSRKYAATGGWGFAQFKGGKPDATAALTTCFPCHEPAKARDFVFTHYAP
;
A
#
# COMPACT_ATOMS: atom_id res chain seq x y z
N MET A 1 43.14 -25.73 73.60
CA MET A 1 43.29 -26.09 72.20
C MET A 1 42.13 -25.32 71.43
N LYS A 2 42.52 -24.31 70.63
CA LYS A 2 41.57 -23.46 69.92
C LYS A 2 41.52 -23.95 68.47
N ALA A 3 40.30 -24.30 67.96
CA ALA A 3 40.07 -24.65 66.56
C ALA A 3 39.89 -23.41 65.70
N PRO A 4 40.46 -23.33 64.50
CA PRO A 4 40.25 -22.21 63.60
C PRO A 4 38.95 -22.34 62.82
N ALA A 5 38.18 -21.25 62.77
CA ALA A 5 36.99 -21.13 61.94
C ALA A 5 37.39 -20.82 60.49
N TYR A 6 36.95 -21.65 59.55
CA TYR A 6 37.10 -21.39 58.12
C TYR A 6 35.87 -20.56 57.63
N LEU A 7 36.20 -19.35 57.17
CA LEU A 7 35.21 -18.48 56.54
C LEU A 7 35.12 -18.81 55.03
N SER A 8 34.02 -19.44 54.62
CA SER A 8 33.82 -19.73 53.20
C SER A 8 33.16 -18.51 52.51
N PHE A 9 33.92 -17.89 51.61
CA PHE A 9 33.39 -16.86 50.70
C PHE A 9 32.68 -17.53 49.51
N ALA A 10 31.37 -17.39 49.45
CA ALA A 10 30.61 -17.76 48.28
C ALA A 10 30.69 -16.63 47.23
N VAL A 11 31.38 -16.88 46.13
CA VAL A 11 31.41 -15.97 44.98
C VAL A 11 30.12 -16.21 44.17
N VAL A 12 29.17 -15.26 44.20
CA VAL A 12 28.01 -15.26 43.34
C VAL A 12 28.38 -14.64 41.99
N ALA A 13 28.55 -15.48 40.97
CA ALA A 13 28.75 -15.02 39.61
C ALA A 13 27.39 -14.59 39.03
N LEU A 14 27.16 -13.27 38.88
CA LEU A 14 26.07 -12.75 38.11
C LEU A 14 26.37 -12.93 36.60
N ALA A 15 25.69 -13.89 35.97
CA ALA A 15 25.69 -14.02 34.52
C ALA A 15 24.73 -12.97 33.94
N ALA A 16 25.26 -11.91 33.37
CA ALA A 16 24.48 -10.94 32.59
C ALA A 16 24.02 -11.58 31.27
N VAL A 17 22.76 -11.97 31.17
CA VAL A 17 22.16 -12.40 29.90
C VAL A 17 21.92 -11.16 29.05
N VAL A 18 22.80 -10.92 28.08
CA VAL A 18 22.59 -9.89 27.05
C VAL A 18 21.53 -10.39 26.08
N TYR A 19 20.32 -9.90 26.22
CA TYR A 19 19.28 -10.07 25.22
C TYR A 19 19.65 -9.25 23.98
N LEU A 20 20.21 -9.90 22.97
CA LEU A 20 20.27 -9.35 21.62
C LEU A 20 18.84 -9.34 21.05
N ALA A 21 18.15 -8.21 21.16
CA ALA A 21 16.92 -7.98 20.41
C ALA A 21 17.27 -8.12 18.91
N PRO A 22 16.49 -8.90 18.13
CA PRO A 22 16.70 -8.93 16.69
C PRO A 22 16.52 -7.51 16.18
N ALA A 23 17.56 -6.96 15.55
CA ALA A 23 17.46 -5.72 14.81
C ALA A 23 16.36 -5.94 13.77
N SER A 24 15.22 -5.27 13.95
CA SER A 24 14.17 -5.21 12.93
C SER A 24 14.82 -4.63 11.69
N GLY A 25 15.24 -5.52 10.79
CA GLY A 25 15.76 -5.13 9.50
C GLY A 25 14.69 -4.26 8.84
N ARG A 26 14.91 -2.94 8.80
CA ARG A 26 14.19 -2.08 7.89
C ARG A 26 14.42 -2.69 6.53
N ALA A 27 13.41 -3.38 6.01
CA ALA A 27 13.40 -3.76 4.62
C ALA A 27 13.75 -2.48 3.85
N HIS A 28 14.82 -2.49 3.08
CA HIS A 28 15.21 -1.38 2.22
C HIS A 28 14.00 -1.18 1.30
N GLU A 29 13.21 -0.14 1.57
CA GLU A 29 12.05 0.21 0.74
C GLU A 29 12.59 0.57 -0.64
N GLU A 30 12.54 -0.41 -1.53
CA GLU A 30 12.98 -0.28 -2.90
C GLU A 30 12.02 0.65 -3.65
N ALA A 31 12.56 1.65 -4.31
CA ALA A 31 11.76 2.58 -5.10
C ALA A 31 11.37 1.95 -6.43
N ALA A 32 10.11 2.16 -6.85
CA ALA A 32 9.66 1.74 -8.18
C ALA A 32 10.49 2.42 -9.28
N PRO A 33 10.88 1.67 -10.33
CA PRO A 33 11.61 2.23 -11.46
C PRO A 33 10.86 3.40 -12.10
N ILE A 34 11.57 4.22 -12.89
CA ILE A 34 11.06 5.35 -13.69
C ILE A 34 10.68 6.58 -12.87
N PHE A 35 9.77 6.45 -11.89
CA PHE A 35 9.26 7.58 -11.11
C PHE A 35 9.92 7.71 -9.72
N GLY A 36 10.68 6.71 -9.26
CA GLY A 36 11.38 6.74 -7.98
C GLY A 36 10.43 6.78 -6.77
N ILE A 37 9.23 6.24 -6.92
CA ILE A 37 8.21 6.20 -5.86
C ILE A 37 8.44 4.95 -4.99
N LYS A 38 8.46 5.15 -3.68
CA LYS A 38 8.45 4.09 -2.67
C LYS A 38 7.04 3.86 -2.15
N ILE A 39 6.78 2.72 -1.54
CA ILE A 39 5.51 2.48 -0.84
C ILE A 39 5.37 3.51 0.28
N PRO A 40 4.33 4.36 0.26
CA PRO A 40 4.10 5.31 1.34
C PRO A 40 3.78 4.58 2.65
N PRO A 41 4.39 4.95 3.78
CA PRO A 41 4.11 4.33 5.06
C PRO A 41 2.65 4.55 5.47
N GLY A 42 2.05 3.55 6.10
CA GLY A 42 0.68 3.64 6.63
C GLY A 42 -0.43 3.75 5.57
N TYR A 43 -0.14 3.50 4.28
CA TYR A 43 -1.14 3.66 3.21
C TYR A 43 -2.39 2.80 3.39
N ARG A 44 -2.30 1.70 4.12
CA ARG A 44 -3.45 0.82 4.38
C ARG A 44 -4.46 1.40 5.37
N ASP A 45 -4.04 2.40 6.15
CA ASP A 45 -4.87 3.10 7.13
C ASP A 45 -5.48 4.39 6.55
N TRP A 46 -5.22 4.66 5.26
CA TRP A 46 -5.79 5.82 4.58
C TRP A 46 -7.29 5.67 4.37
N LYS A 47 -7.96 6.78 4.16
CA LYS A 47 -9.40 6.81 3.97
C LYS A 47 -9.80 6.28 2.60
N LEU A 48 -10.93 5.58 2.57
CA LEU A 48 -11.51 5.08 1.33
C LEU A 48 -11.98 6.26 0.45
N ILE A 49 -11.58 6.23 -0.82
CA ILE A 49 -12.12 7.11 -1.87
C ILE A 49 -13.30 6.41 -2.54
N SER A 50 -13.10 5.16 -2.96
CA SER A 50 -14.08 4.37 -3.71
C SER A 50 -13.71 2.90 -3.75
N VAL A 51 -14.62 2.09 -4.25
CA VAL A 51 -14.40 0.70 -4.64
C VAL A 51 -14.77 0.53 -6.11
N ALA A 52 -14.18 -0.44 -6.78
CA ALA A 52 -14.53 -0.78 -8.17
C ALA A 52 -14.33 -2.28 -8.43
N HIS A 53 -15.03 -2.78 -9.42
CA HIS A 53 -14.78 -4.06 -10.07
C HIS A 53 -14.43 -3.78 -11.53
N GLU A 54 -13.33 -4.33 -11.99
CA GLU A 54 -12.93 -4.28 -13.41
C GLU A 54 -13.05 -5.66 -14.01
N GLU A 55 -13.84 -5.77 -15.04
CA GLU A 55 -14.07 -7.02 -15.79
C GLU A 55 -12.94 -7.31 -16.79
N GLY A 56 -13.15 -8.39 -17.56
CA GLY A 56 -12.25 -8.80 -18.63
C GLY A 56 -10.97 -9.43 -18.11
N THR A 57 -9.85 -9.06 -18.69
CA THR A 57 -8.53 -9.66 -18.36
C THR A 57 -8.04 -9.30 -16.96
N LEU A 58 -8.54 -8.22 -16.37
CA LEU A 58 -8.19 -7.81 -15.02
C LEU A 58 -8.95 -8.62 -13.97
N ASN A 59 -10.26 -8.73 -14.14
CA ASN A 59 -11.19 -9.44 -13.25
C ASN A 59 -10.84 -9.28 -11.76
N ASP A 60 -10.73 -8.01 -11.33
CA ASP A 60 -10.27 -7.67 -9.98
C ASP A 60 -11.27 -6.78 -9.22
N LEU A 61 -11.29 -6.95 -7.90
CA LEU A 61 -11.89 -6.02 -6.95
C LEU A 61 -10.84 -5.01 -6.51
N ARG A 62 -11.24 -3.74 -6.41
CA ARG A 62 -10.35 -2.64 -6.05
C ARG A 62 -10.88 -1.83 -4.88
N ALA A 63 -9.98 -1.46 -3.98
CA ALA A 63 -10.18 -0.36 -3.04
C ALA A 63 -9.23 0.78 -3.42
N LEU A 64 -9.78 1.99 -3.54
CA LEU A 64 -9.03 3.21 -3.81
C LEU A 64 -8.96 4.00 -2.50
N LEU A 65 -7.75 4.18 -2.00
CA LEU A 65 -7.49 4.92 -0.75
C LEU A 65 -6.77 6.22 -1.08
N GLY A 66 -6.99 7.25 -0.27
CA GLY A 66 -6.31 8.53 -0.40
C GLY A 66 -5.69 8.98 0.91
N ASN A 67 -4.51 9.63 0.79
CA ASN A 67 -3.97 10.36 1.92
C ASN A 67 -4.88 11.57 2.26
N ASP A 68 -4.63 12.26 3.37
CA ASP A 68 -5.50 13.36 3.80
C ASP A 68 -5.60 14.49 2.76
N VAL A 69 -4.52 14.73 1.98
CA VAL A 69 -4.52 15.73 0.89
C VAL A 69 -5.49 15.30 -0.22
N ALA A 70 -5.47 14.03 -0.63
CA ALA A 70 -6.38 13.48 -1.62
C ALA A 70 -7.84 13.57 -1.15
N ILE A 71 -8.12 13.12 0.07
CA ILE A 71 -9.48 13.11 0.63
C ILE A 71 -10.04 14.53 0.75
N LYS A 72 -9.21 15.48 1.18
CA LYS A 72 -9.63 16.89 1.23
C LYS A 72 -9.98 17.41 -0.16
N ALA A 73 -9.13 17.17 -1.17
CA ALA A 73 -9.37 17.61 -2.54
C ALA A 73 -10.67 17.02 -3.11
N TYR A 74 -10.92 15.72 -2.88
CA TYR A 74 -12.14 15.07 -3.32
C TYR A 74 -13.41 15.68 -2.70
N ARG A 75 -13.39 15.92 -1.38
CA ARG A 75 -14.53 16.52 -0.65
C ARG A 75 -14.83 17.95 -1.07
N GLU A 76 -13.80 18.68 -1.45
CA GLU A 76 -13.91 20.07 -1.91
C GLU A 76 -14.18 20.15 -3.43
N GLY A 77 -14.20 19.03 -4.15
CA GLY A 77 -14.31 19.02 -5.61
C GLY A 77 -13.14 19.75 -6.30
N LYS A 78 -11.97 19.79 -5.67
CA LYS A 78 -10.83 20.58 -6.11
C LYS A 78 -10.07 19.89 -7.22
N LEU A 79 -10.00 20.54 -8.38
CA LEU A 79 -9.16 20.16 -9.52
C LEU A 79 -8.37 21.37 -10.04
N PRO A 80 -7.15 21.21 -10.54
CA PRO A 80 -6.35 19.96 -10.45
C PRO A 80 -6.06 19.58 -9.00
N PHE A 81 -5.78 18.31 -8.76
CA PHE A 81 -5.36 17.84 -7.44
C PHE A 81 -4.10 18.57 -6.98
N PRO A 82 -4.01 18.99 -5.71
CA PRO A 82 -2.81 19.67 -5.20
C PRO A 82 -1.61 18.73 -5.12
N ASP A 83 -0.41 19.30 -5.21
CA ASP A 83 0.83 18.55 -4.96
C ASP A 83 0.79 17.90 -3.58
N GLY A 84 1.37 16.70 -3.46
CA GLY A 84 1.27 15.87 -2.26
C GLY A 84 0.04 14.97 -2.21
N THR A 85 -0.89 15.08 -3.17
CA THR A 85 -1.98 14.09 -3.32
C THR A 85 -1.39 12.73 -3.64
N ILE A 86 -1.81 11.71 -2.89
CA ILE A 86 -1.46 10.31 -3.17
C ILE A 86 -2.73 9.47 -3.17
N ILE A 87 -2.90 8.71 -4.25
CA ILE A 87 -3.98 7.74 -4.40
C ILE A 87 -3.35 6.35 -4.45
N ALA A 88 -3.82 5.44 -3.59
CA ALA A 88 -3.43 4.05 -3.58
C ALA A 88 -4.57 3.19 -4.11
N ARG A 89 -4.26 2.33 -5.10
CA ARG A 89 -5.15 1.30 -5.60
C ARG A 89 -4.69 -0.05 -5.09
N LEU A 90 -5.49 -0.68 -4.24
CA LEU A 90 -5.30 -2.04 -3.79
C LEU A 90 -6.18 -2.95 -4.64
N ALA A 91 -5.63 -4.06 -5.16
CA ALA A 91 -6.39 -4.96 -6.02
C ALA A 91 -6.27 -6.41 -5.56
N TRP A 92 -7.38 -7.13 -5.70
CA TRP A 92 -7.53 -8.55 -5.39
C TRP A 92 -8.26 -9.24 -6.54
N SER A 93 -7.99 -10.54 -6.71
CA SER A 93 -8.81 -11.34 -7.62
C SER A 93 -10.29 -11.30 -7.19
N TYR A 94 -11.18 -11.23 -8.18
CA TYR A 94 -12.63 -11.27 -7.98
C TYR A 94 -13.05 -12.74 -7.99
N VAL A 95 -13.51 -13.25 -6.83
CA VAL A 95 -13.87 -14.68 -6.70
C VAL A 95 -15.26 -14.83 -6.08
N PRO A 96 -16.02 -15.88 -6.48
CA PRO A 96 -17.29 -16.16 -5.83
C PRO A 96 -17.09 -16.55 -4.37
N SER A 97 -18.00 -16.12 -3.50
CA SER A 97 -18.06 -16.56 -2.11
C SER A 97 -18.92 -17.83 -2.02
N GLU A 98 -18.29 -18.99 -1.97
CA GLU A 98 -18.99 -20.27 -1.88
C GLU A 98 -19.88 -20.34 -0.64
N GLU A 99 -19.39 -19.87 0.50
CA GLU A 99 -20.13 -19.84 1.77
C GLU A 99 -21.40 -18.98 1.65
N ASN A 100 -21.27 -17.74 1.21
CA ASN A 100 -22.39 -16.83 1.09
C ASN A 100 -23.40 -17.30 0.03
N ASN A 101 -22.90 -17.79 -1.11
CA ASN A 101 -23.72 -18.28 -2.19
C ASN A 101 -24.55 -19.52 -1.76
N LYS A 102 -23.96 -20.39 -0.96
CA LYS A 102 -24.68 -21.52 -0.35
C LYS A 102 -25.76 -21.04 0.63
N ALA A 103 -25.46 -20.06 1.47
CA ALA A 103 -26.44 -19.49 2.40
C ALA A 103 -27.60 -18.80 1.68
N PHE A 104 -27.34 -18.11 0.59
CA PHE A 104 -28.37 -17.44 -0.24
C PHE A 104 -29.13 -18.40 -1.16
N GLY A 105 -28.66 -19.63 -1.34
CA GLY A 105 -29.24 -20.60 -2.28
C GLY A 105 -29.06 -20.20 -3.76
N ARG A 106 -28.20 -19.24 -4.06
CA ARG A 106 -27.90 -18.75 -5.43
C ARG A 106 -26.55 -18.07 -5.53
N SER A 107 -25.96 -18.04 -6.73
CA SER A 107 -24.74 -17.31 -7.02
C SER A 107 -25.02 -15.81 -7.15
N GLN A 108 -24.62 -15.04 -6.14
CA GLN A 108 -24.79 -13.58 -6.10
C GLN A 108 -23.72 -12.85 -5.31
N SER A 109 -22.91 -13.58 -4.55
CA SER A 109 -21.90 -13.01 -3.65
C SER A 109 -20.51 -13.27 -4.17
N PHE A 110 -19.71 -12.21 -4.25
CA PHE A 110 -18.30 -12.25 -4.62
C PHE A 110 -17.47 -11.56 -3.55
N VAL A 111 -16.24 -11.99 -3.39
CA VAL A 111 -15.31 -11.48 -2.38
C VAL A 111 -13.93 -11.24 -2.98
N ALA A 112 -13.12 -10.48 -2.25
CA ALA A 112 -11.72 -10.33 -2.56
C ALA A 112 -10.97 -11.64 -2.32
N GLY A 113 -10.37 -12.19 -3.36
CA GLY A 113 -9.49 -13.35 -3.30
C GLY A 113 -8.04 -12.97 -3.02
N ALA A 114 -7.10 -13.57 -3.74
CA ALA A 114 -5.67 -13.28 -3.58
C ALA A 114 -5.36 -11.82 -3.94
N ALA A 115 -4.52 -11.15 -3.15
CA ALA A 115 -3.99 -9.84 -3.48
C ALA A 115 -3.12 -9.93 -4.74
N THR A 116 -3.37 -9.06 -5.72
CA THR A 116 -2.65 -9.06 -7.00
C THR A 116 -1.52 -8.04 -7.02
N ASN A 117 -1.83 -6.78 -6.75
CA ASN A 117 -0.86 -5.69 -6.72
C ASN A 117 -1.37 -4.50 -5.93
N VAL A 118 -0.46 -3.56 -5.66
CA VAL A 118 -0.77 -2.22 -5.17
C VAL A 118 -0.17 -1.21 -6.13
N GLN A 119 -0.93 -0.22 -6.52
CA GLN A 119 -0.47 0.89 -7.36
C GLN A 119 -0.60 2.21 -6.63
N PHE A 120 0.29 3.15 -6.94
CA PHE A 120 0.23 4.51 -6.43
C PHE A 120 0.28 5.51 -7.57
N MET A 121 -0.56 6.54 -7.48
CA MET A 121 -0.44 7.80 -8.19
C MET A 121 -0.01 8.88 -7.21
N VAL A 122 1.06 9.60 -7.50
CA VAL A 122 1.62 10.64 -6.64
C VAL A 122 1.67 11.94 -7.41
N LYS A 123 1.01 12.97 -6.90
CA LYS A 123 1.00 14.32 -7.51
C LYS A 123 2.22 15.12 -7.06
N ASP A 124 3.01 15.53 -8.01
CA ASP A 124 4.07 16.53 -7.92
C ASP A 124 4.20 17.20 -9.28
N SER A 125 3.64 18.39 -9.40
CA SER A 125 3.51 19.13 -10.66
C SER A 125 4.85 19.48 -11.29
N ARG A 126 5.92 19.61 -10.50
CA ARG A 126 7.27 19.89 -10.98
C ARG A 126 8.01 18.61 -11.35
N LYS A 127 8.03 17.64 -10.44
CA LYS A 127 8.78 16.39 -10.64
C LYS A 127 8.23 15.55 -11.80
N TYR A 128 6.91 15.54 -11.97
CA TYR A 128 6.22 14.71 -12.96
C TYR A 128 5.56 15.55 -14.07
N ALA A 129 6.13 16.70 -14.42
CA ALA A 129 5.57 17.61 -15.43
C ALA A 129 5.27 16.93 -16.78
N ALA A 130 6.12 16.00 -17.23
CA ALA A 130 5.95 15.25 -18.46
C ALA A 130 4.74 14.30 -18.48
N THR A 131 4.17 14.00 -17.33
CA THR A 131 3.04 13.09 -17.14
C THR A 131 1.86 13.77 -16.44
N GLY A 132 1.62 15.06 -16.79
CA GLY A 132 0.52 15.84 -16.21
C GLY A 132 0.66 16.11 -14.72
N GLY A 133 1.88 16.01 -14.17
CA GLY A 133 2.16 16.17 -12.74
C GLY A 133 1.95 14.90 -11.92
N TRP A 134 1.77 13.73 -12.55
CA TRP A 134 1.54 12.47 -11.86
C TRP A 134 2.68 11.47 -12.07
N GLY A 135 3.23 10.96 -10.96
CA GLY A 135 4.07 9.77 -10.96
C GLY A 135 3.26 8.50 -10.71
N PHE A 136 3.73 7.38 -11.25
CA PHE A 136 3.06 6.09 -11.17
C PHE A 136 3.99 5.02 -10.59
N ALA A 137 3.46 4.13 -9.77
CA ALA A 137 4.21 3.01 -9.23
C ALA A 137 3.32 1.78 -9.06
N GLN A 138 3.91 0.60 -9.23
CA GLN A 138 3.25 -0.68 -8.96
C GLN A 138 4.17 -1.56 -8.12
N PHE A 139 3.56 -2.24 -7.16
CA PHE A 139 4.23 -3.16 -6.25
C PHE A 139 3.48 -4.48 -6.17
N LYS A 140 4.25 -5.57 -6.07
CA LYS A 140 3.74 -6.93 -5.92
C LYS A 140 4.48 -7.60 -4.76
N GLY A 141 3.74 -8.10 -3.78
CA GLY A 141 4.35 -8.67 -2.58
C GLY A 141 5.28 -7.70 -1.82
N GLY A 142 4.98 -6.39 -1.84
CA GLY A 142 5.77 -5.35 -1.17
C GLY A 142 7.05 -4.92 -1.91
N LYS A 143 7.31 -5.46 -3.11
CA LYS A 143 8.47 -5.09 -3.95
C LYS A 143 8.00 -4.38 -5.21
N PRO A 144 8.82 -3.49 -5.81
CA PRO A 144 8.54 -2.93 -7.12
C PRO A 144 8.27 -4.04 -8.14
N ASP A 145 7.21 -3.90 -8.91
CA ASP A 145 6.90 -4.85 -9.97
C ASP A 145 7.72 -4.52 -11.21
N ALA A 146 8.82 -5.24 -11.41
CA ALA A 146 9.71 -5.07 -12.55
C ALA A 146 9.06 -5.45 -13.89
N THR A 147 7.93 -6.18 -13.87
CA THR A 147 7.20 -6.57 -15.08
C THR A 147 6.13 -5.55 -15.47
N ALA A 148 5.82 -4.60 -14.58
CA ALA A 148 4.84 -3.57 -14.87
C ALA A 148 5.37 -2.58 -15.91
N ALA A 149 4.64 -2.45 -17.01
CA ALA A 149 4.95 -1.48 -18.06
C ALA A 149 4.54 -0.06 -17.62
N LEU A 150 5.25 0.51 -16.62
CA LEU A 150 4.91 1.82 -16.04
C LEU A 150 4.91 2.95 -17.08
N THR A 151 5.61 2.77 -18.21
CA THR A 151 5.56 3.70 -19.35
C THR A 151 4.19 3.78 -20.00
N THR A 152 3.32 2.79 -19.82
CA THR A 152 1.95 2.78 -20.35
C THR A 152 0.92 3.39 -19.40
N CYS A 153 1.30 3.68 -18.14
CA CYS A 153 0.35 4.22 -17.16
C CYS A 153 -0.21 5.57 -17.61
N PHE A 154 0.66 6.52 -17.92
CA PHE A 154 0.23 7.87 -18.29
C PHE A 154 -0.61 7.87 -19.58
N PRO A 155 -0.22 7.24 -20.71
CA PRO A 155 -1.07 7.17 -21.89
C PRO A 155 -2.45 6.58 -21.62
N CYS A 156 -2.57 5.59 -20.73
CA CYS A 156 -3.86 5.05 -20.33
C CYS A 156 -4.69 6.08 -19.54
N HIS A 157 -4.05 6.96 -18.76
CA HIS A 157 -4.71 7.98 -17.96
C HIS A 157 -5.03 9.28 -18.73
N GLU A 158 -4.42 9.52 -19.90
CA GLU A 158 -4.66 10.72 -20.69
C GLU A 158 -6.13 11.02 -21.02
N PRO A 159 -6.99 10.04 -21.35
CA PRO A 159 -8.41 10.29 -21.58
C PRO A 159 -9.13 10.91 -20.39
N ALA A 160 -8.61 10.73 -19.16
CA ALA A 160 -9.17 11.32 -17.94
C ALA A 160 -8.64 12.74 -17.64
N LYS A 161 -7.99 13.42 -18.59
CA LYS A 161 -7.37 14.75 -18.42
C LYS A 161 -8.32 15.80 -17.82
N ALA A 162 -9.58 15.78 -18.18
CA ALA A 162 -10.57 16.70 -17.63
C ALA A 162 -10.77 16.57 -16.11
N ARG A 163 -10.35 15.44 -15.54
CA ARG A 163 -10.36 15.15 -14.11
C ARG A 163 -8.95 14.98 -13.56
N ASP A 164 -8.03 15.76 -14.10
CA ASP A 164 -6.61 15.69 -13.72
C ASP A 164 -6.03 14.27 -13.82
N PHE A 165 -6.37 13.54 -14.90
CA PHE A 165 -5.89 12.17 -15.21
C PHE A 165 -6.33 11.08 -14.22
N VAL A 166 -7.36 11.33 -13.40
CA VAL A 166 -7.86 10.38 -12.40
C VAL A 166 -9.23 9.85 -12.80
N PHE A 167 -9.37 8.52 -12.90
CA PHE A 167 -10.64 7.87 -13.22
C PHE A 167 -11.61 7.82 -12.02
N THR A 168 -11.04 7.71 -10.81
CA THR A 168 -11.81 7.46 -9.59
C THR A 168 -12.65 8.67 -9.19
N HIS A 169 -13.94 8.44 -8.94
CA HIS A 169 -14.85 9.39 -8.31
C HIS A 169 -14.88 9.14 -6.79
N TYR A 170 -15.18 10.18 -6.03
CA TYR A 170 -15.39 10.04 -4.59
C TYR A 170 -16.76 9.40 -4.33
N ALA A 171 -16.74 8.27 -3.66
CA ALA A 171 -17.92 7.57 -3.18
C ALA A 171 -17.84 7.53 -1.63
N PRO A 172 -18.53 8.43 -0.94
CA PRO A 172 -18.51 8.52 0.52
C PRO A 172 -19.18 7.30 1.19
#